data_e90ed4c7931cad57cd613abfff1f974d
#
_entry.id   e90ed4c7931cad57cd613abfff1f974d
#
_cell.length_a   1.000
_cell.length_b   1.000
_cell.length_c   1.000
_cell.angle_alpha   90.00
_cell.angle_beta   90.00
_cell.angle_gamma   90.00
#
_symmetry.space_group_name_H-M   'P 1'
#
loop_
_entity.id
_entity.type
_entity.pdbx_description
1 polymer ?
#
loop_
_entity_poly.entity_id
_entity_poly.type
_entity_poly.pdbx_seq_one_letter_code
_entity_poly.pdbx_strand_id
1 'polypeptide(L)'
;MRTALQRNGIEVAYVHDSRAYIAPVFLQDNPRVISAVRALRFLKKMNNRRFNERLISVCKEHNPSFLITTKGAPISPETLAFARARGISTVLWFLDDIFDPAYARWFSRIIPQYDFFFSYHSSNIRSIAGSITGKAQYMPIGIDPSAYDGTVTESDRKNYPHEVIFVGACYPEREKLFNQLVDFKLGIYGPSAWGRSSLRKLYRGPLTFQESAAAYRYSGSCINNHLME
;
A
#
# COMPACT_ATOMS: atom_id res chain seq x y z
N MET A 1 4.00 -8.10 4.73
CA MET A 1 5.37 -7.86 5.23
C MET A 1 5.52 -8.19 6.71
N ARG A 2 4.83 -7.51 7.66
CA ARG A 2 4.99 -7.78 9.11
C ARG A 2 4.89 -9.27 9.47
N THR A 3 3.80 -9.94 9.10
CA THR A 3 3.57 -11.36 9.38
C THR A 3 4.66 -12.25 8.78
N ALA A 4 5.13 -11.94 7.56
CA ALA A 4 6.19 -12.70 6.91
C ALA A 4 7.53 -12.58 7.66
N LEU A 5 7.88 -11.38 8.12
CA LEU A 5 9.08 -11.16 8.95
C LEU A 5 8.98 -11.93 10.28
N GLN A 6 7.83 -11.84 10.95
CA GLN A 6 7.60 -12.56 12.21
C GLN A 6 7.66 -14.08 12.06
N ARG A 7 7.12 -14.64 10.96
CA ARG A 7 7.25 -16.08 10.64
C ARG A 7 8.71 -16.53 10.44
N ASN A 8 9.57 -15.61 10.04
CA ASN A 8 11.02 -15.87 9.90
C ASN A 8 11.82 -15.51 11.17
N GLY A 9 11.15 -15.40 12.33
CA GLY A 9 11.80 -15.15 13.62
C GLY A 9 12.31 -13.72 13.81
N ILE A 10 11.91 -12.78 12.95
CA ILE A 10 12.33 -11.36 13.06
C ILE A 10 11.35 -10.64 13.99
N GLU A 11 11.86 -10.04 15.04
CA GLU A 11 11.08 -9.17 15.91
C GLU A 11 10.71 -7.88 15.15
N VAL A 12 9.43 -7.52 15.19
CA VAL A 12 8.91 -6.38 14.44
C VAL A 12 8.09 -5.45 15.33
N ALA A 13 8.63 -4.28 15.62
CA ALA A 13 7.86 -3.14 16.12
C ALA A 13 7.21 -2.39 14.94
N TYR A 14 5.98 -1.94 15.11
CA TYR A 14 5.21 -1.37 14.00
C TYR A 14 4.57 -0.03 14.37
N VAL A 15 4.75 0.96 13.49
CA VAL A 15 4.11 2.27 13.60
C VAL A 15 3.27 2.51 12.34
N HIS A 16 1.98 2.74 12.52
CA HIS A 16 1.03 2.88 11.42
C HIS A 16 0.93 4.33 10.95
N ASP A 17 1.29 4.62 9.70
CA ASP A 17 1.31 5.97 9.12
C ASP A 17 -0.06 6.59 8.86
N SER A 18 -1.12 5.76 8.81
CA SER A 18 -2.48 6.21 8.52
C SER A 18 -3.28 6.67 9.75
N ARG A 19 -2.71 6.59 10.96
CA ARG A 19 -3.37 7.04 12.18
C ARG A 19 -3.43 8.55 12.33
N ALA A 20 -4.47 9.03 12.99
CA ALA A 20 -4.61 10.43 13.39
C ALA A 20 -3.92 10.69 14.75
N TYR A 21 -2.58 10.72 14.78
CA TYR A 21 -1.77 10.84 16.01
C TYR A 21 -2.03 12.12 16.83
N ILE A 22 -2.66 13.13 16.24
CA ILE A 22 -3.07 14.35 16.95
C ILE A 22 -4.40 14.18 17.68
N ALA A 23 -5.13 13.10 17.44
CA ALA A 23 -6.37 12.78 18.10
C ALA A 23 -6.14 11.91 19.37
N PRO A 24 -7.10 11.89 20.32
CA PRO A 24 -7.10 10.94 21.42
C PRO A 24 -6.95 9.50 20.92
N VAL A 25 -6.30 8.63 21.71
CA VAL A 25 -5.93 7.26 21.28
C VAL A 25 -7.11 6.48 20.71
N PHE A 26 -8.29 6.56 21.35
CA PHE A 26 -9.50 5.84 20.92
C PHE A 26 -10.10 6.37 19.60
N LEU A 27 -9.66 7.54 19.10
CA LEU A 27 -10.10 8.12 17.82
C LEU A 27 -9.02 8.05 16.73
N GLN A 28 -7.82 7.61 17.02
CA GLN A 28 -6.71 7.62 16.06
C GLN A 28 -6.98 6.76 14.82
N ASP A 29 -7.73 5.70 14.96
CA ASP A 29 -8.11 4.80 13.85
C ASP A 29 -9.50 5.09 13.26
N ASN A 30 -10.18 6.15 13.72
CA ASN A 30 -11.50 6.52 13.21
C ASN A 30 -11.39 7.11 11.79
N PRO A 31 -12.06 6.51 10.77
CA PRO A 31 -11.93 6.94 9.37
C PRO A 31 -12.34 8.40 9.13
N ARG A 32 -13.34 8.92 9.86
CA ARG A 32 -13.80 10.32 9.73
C ARG A 32 -12.75 11.29 10.28
N VAL A 33 -12.12 10.95 11.41
CA VAL A 33 -11.06 11.74 12.02
C VAL A 33 -9.82 11.72 11.12
N ILE A 34 -9.43 10.57 10.60
CA ILE A 34 -8.32 10.43 9.65
C ILE A 34 -8.57 11.28 8.40
N SER A 35 -9.80 11.23 7.86
CA SER A 35 -10.18 12.01 6.69
C SER A 35 -10.08 13.51 6.95
N ALA A 36 -10.59 13.99 8.09
CA ALA A 36 -10.50 15.40 8.48
C ALA A 36 -9.05 15.87 8.66
N VAL A 37 -8.21 15.04 9.30
CA VAL A 37 -6.78 15.34 9.48
C VAL A 37 -6.06 15.45 8.13
N ARG A 38 -6.39 14.58 7.18
CA ARG A 38 -5.79 14.59 5.84
C ARG A 38 -6.25 15.75 4.97
N ALA A 39 -7.50 16.17 5.12
CA ALA A 39 -8.10 17.26 4.34
C ALA A 39 -7.50 18.64 4.69
N LEU A 40 -7.09 18.86 5.94
CA LEU A 40 -6.59 20.14 6.41
C LEU A 40 -5.05 20.12 6.49
N ARG A 41 -4.39 20.91 5.63
CA ARG A 41 -2.92 20.98 5.52
C ARG A 41 -2.21 21.18 6.86
N PHE A 42 -2.77 22.03 7.72
CA PHE A 42 -2.25 22.29 9.05
C PHE A 42 -2.29 21.03 9.94
N LEU A 43 -3.45 20.37 10.02
CA LEU A 43 -3.62 19.14 10.80
C LEU A 43 -2.72 18.02 10.28
N LYS A 44 -2.61 17.89 8.95
CA LYS A 44 -1.70 16.92 8.32
C LYS A 44 -0.25 17.15 8.75
N LYS A 45 0.21 18.41 8.78
CA LYS A 45 1.56 18.76 9.22
C LYS A 45 1.79 18.38 10.69
N MET A 46 0.84 18.72 11.57
CA MET A 46 0.91 18.34 12.99
C MET A 46 0.90 16.82 13.17
N ASN A 47 0.05 16.12 12.44
CA ASN A 47 -0.03 14.66 12.50
C ASN A 47 1.28 14.00 12.07
N ASN A 48 1.89 14.47 10.99
CA ASN A 48 3.18 13.95 10.52
C ASN A 48 4.28 14.19 11.58
N ARG A 49 4.26 15.32 12.27
CA ARG A 49 5.18 15.57 13.38
C ARG A 49 5.00 14.54 14.51
N ARG A 50 3.76 14.33 14.97
CA ARG A 50 3.43 13.34 16.01
C ARG A 50 3.77 11.91 15.59
N PHE A 51 3.56 11.57 14.33
CA PHE A 51 3.99 10.30 13.77
C PHE A 51 5.51 10.12 13.90
N ASN A 52 6.31 11.11 13.51
CA ASN A 52 7.77 11.06 13.61
C ASN A 52 8.26 10.99 15.06
N GLU A 53 7.65 11.75 15.98
CA GLU A 53 7.92 11.67 17.42
C GLU A 53 7.67 10.24 17.94
N ARG A 54 6.54 9.62 17.55
CA ARG A 54 6.21 8.23 17.93
C ARG A 54 7.20 7.24 17.34
N LEU A 55 7.58 7.42 16.08
CA LEU A 55 8.56 6.56 15.41
C LEU A 55 9.93 6.60 16.10
N ILE A 56 10.39 7.80 16.45
CA ILE A 56 11.62 7.99 17.23
C ILE A 56 11.53 7.32 18.61
N SER A 57 10.38 7.43 19.28
CA SER A 57 10.15 6.78 20.57
C SER A 57 10.25 5.24 20.44
N VAL A 58 9.64 4.67 19.43
CA VAL A 58 9.71 3.21 19.17
C VAL A 58 11.14 2.78 18.84
N CYS A 59 11.87 3.57 18.06
CA CYS A 59 13.29 3.27 17.78
C CYS A 59 14.16 3.34 19.05
N LYS A 60 13.85 4.24 19.99
CA LYS A 60 14.55 4.30 21.29
C LYS A 60 14.25 3.09 22.17
N GLU A 61 13.00 2.68 22.19
CA GLU A 61 12.48 1.59 23.03
C GLU A 61 13.03 0.22 22.58
N HIS A 62 12.99 -0.04 21.25
CA HIS A 62 13.32 -1.35 20.69
C HIS A 62 14.74 -1.45 20.14
N ASN A 63 15.45 -0.34 19.95
CA ASN A 63 16.78 -0.26 19.35
C ASN A 63 16.95 -1.19 18.12
N PRO A 64 16.11 -1.04 17.07
CA PRO A 64 16.10 -1.96 15.95
C PRO A 64 17.36 -1.83 15.09
N SER A 65 17.75 -2.92 14.41
CA SER A 65 18.83 -2.88 13.42
C SER A 65 18.41 -2.17 12.13
N PHE A 66 17.11 -2.22 11.81
CA PHE A 66 16.56 -1.66 10.58
C PHE A 66 15.28 -0.87 10.82
N LEU A 67 15.18 0.29 10.17
CA LEU A 67 13.94 1.05 10.00
C LEU A 67 13.46 0.88 8.56
N ILE A 68 12.45 0.03 8.36
CA ILE A 68 11.87 -0.25 7.04
C ILE A 68 10.60 0.58 6.87
N THR A 69 10.55 1.36 5.80
CA THR A 69 9.38 2.17 5.44
C THR A 69 8.85 1.77 4.07
N THR A 70 7.51 1.69 3.94
CA THR A 70 6.85 1.56 2.65
C THR A 70 6.27 2.91 2.26
N LYS A 71 6.47 3.36 1.02
CA LYS A 71 6.12 4.72 0.53
C LYS A 71 6.85 5.87 1.25
N GLY A 72 7.13 5.79 2.53
CA GLY A 72 7.94 6.72 3.32
C GLY A 72 7.41 8.16 3.47
N ALA A 73 6.23 8.48 2.94
CA ALA A 73 5.74 9.85 2.78
C ALA A 73 5.69 10.73 4.06
N PRO A 74 5.36 10.23 5.26
CA PRO A 74 5.36 11.06 6.45
C PRO A 74 6.72 11.14 7.17
N ILE A 75 7.74 10.37 6.73
CA ILE A 75 9.05 10.35 7.39
C ILE A 75 9.78 11.67 7.15
N SER A 76 10.31 12.25 8.22
CA SER A 76 11.08 13.49 8.13
C SER A 76 12.59 13.23 8.00
N PRO A 77 13.35 14.17 7.41
CA PRO A 77 14.81 14.11 7.38
C PRO A 77 15.44 13.93 8.76
N GLU A 78 14.88 14.59 9.76
CA GLU A 78 15.36 14.53 11.14
C GLU A 78 15.21 13.13 11.74
N THR A 79 14.13 12.41 11.36
CA THR A 79 13.90 11.01 11.79
C THR A 79 14.94 10.08 11.16
N LEU A 80 15.28 10.28 9.90
CA LEU A 80 16.33 9.49 9.23
C LEU A 80 17.72 9.81 9.83
N ALA A 81 18.01 11.08 10.08
CA ALA A 81 19.25 11.49 10.74
C ALA A 81 19.37 10.89 12.16
N PHE A 82 18.26 10.88 12.92
CA PHE A 82 18.21 10.22 14.23
C PHE A 82 18.51 8.71 14.12
N ALA A 83 17.90 8.02 13.17
CA ALA A 83 18.14 6.59 12.96
C ALA A 83 19.61 6.32 12.64
N ARG A 84 20.20 7.08 11.71
CA ARG A 84 21.60 6.98 11.32
C ARG A 84 22.56 7.22 12.49
N ALA A 85 22.30 8.25 13.31
CA ALA A 85 23.12 8.55 14.48
C ALA A 85 23.13 7.42 15.54
N ARG A 86 22.15 6.51 15.48
CA ARG A 86 22.05 5.33 16.35
C ARG A 86 22.51 4.04 15.68
N GLY A 87 23.06 4.09 14.47
CA GLY A 87 23.46 2.90 13.72
C GLY A 87 22.27 2.09 13.16
N ILE A 88 21.05 2.65 13.14
CA ILE A 88 19.88 2.01 12.59
C ILE A 88 19.90 2.21 11.07
N SER A 89 20.01 1.10 10.30
CA SER A 89 19.96 1.16 8.84
C SER A 89 18.56 1.50 8.35
N THR A 90 18.47 2.46 7.44
CA THR A 90 17.19 2.95 6.91
C THR A 90 16.89 2.38 5.53
N VAL A 91 15.70 1.80 5.38
CA VAL A 91 15.24 1.13 4.17
C VAL A 91 13.95 1.77 3.67
N LEU A 92 13.94 2.24 2.44
CA LEU A 92 12.72 2.62 1.74
C LEU A 92 12.36 1.54 0.72
N TRP A 93 11.24 0.86 0.94
CA TRP A 93 10.62 0.00 -0.05
C TRP A 93 9.48 0.75 -0.74
N PHE A 94 9.77 1.24 -1.95
CA PHE A 94 8.87 2.09 -2.68
C PHE A 94 8.04 1.31 -3.70
N LEU A 95 6.71 1.43 -3.59
CA LEU A 95 5.73 0.62 -4.29
C LEU A 95 4.94 1.40 -5.37
N ASP A 96 5.37 2.64 -5.67
CA ASP A 96 4.74 3.47 -6.70
C ASP A 96 5.78 3.95 -7.71
N ASP A 97 5.37 4.67 -8.74
CA ASP A 97 6.29 5.33 -9.65
C ASP A 97 6.85 6.62 -9.02
N ILE A 98 8.17 6.82 -9.09
CA ILE A 98 8.82 8.05 -8.63
C ILE A 98 8.54 9.24 -9.55
N PHE A 99 8.16 9.00 -10.80
CA PHE A 99 7.83 10.04 -11.77
C PHE A 99 6.42 10.60 -11.57
N ASP A 100 5.57 9.97 -10.75
CA ASP A 100 4.28 10.53 -10.39
C ASP A 100 4.48 11.93 -9.78
N PRO A 101 3.89 12.99 -10.36
CA PRO A 101 4.02 14.36 -9.89
C PRO A 101 3.67 14.56 -8.40
N ALA A 102 2.83 13.69 -7.85
CA ALA A 102 2.49 13.70 -6.43
C ALA A 102 3.71 13.45 -5.53
N TYR A 103 4.71 12.75 -6.03
CA TYR A 103 5.90 12.37 -5.28
C TYR A 103 7.17 13.15 -5.65
N ALA A 104 7.28 13.70 -6.86
CA ALA A 104 8.50 14.25 -7.43
C ALA A 104 9.24 15.25 -6.51
N ARG A 105 8.51 16.17 -5.86
CA ARG A 105 9.12 17.16 -4.94
C ARG A 105 9.64 16.57 -3.63
N TRP A 106 9.02 15.50 -3.20
CA TRP A 106 9.39 14.84 -1.95
C TRP A 106 10.57 13.91 -2.17
N PHE A 107 10.59 13.20 -3.29
CA PHE A 107 11.63 12.25 -3.64
C PHE A 107 13.04 12.83 -3.66
N SER A 108 13.24 13.95 -4.35
CA SER A 108 14.54 14.59 -4.46
C SER A 108 15.17 14.94 -3.12
N ARG A 109 14.36 15.13 -2.09
CA ARG A 109 14.81 15.52 -0.74
C ARG A 109 15.01 14.35 0.21
N ILE A 110 14.23 13.31 0.08
CA ILE A 110 14.15 12.23 1.08
C ILE A 110 14.88 10.97 0.65
N ILE A 111 14.74 10.54 -0.62
CA ILE A 111 15.38 9.30 -1.08
C ILE A 111 16.89 9.30 -0.83
N PRO A 112 17.65 10.38 -1.11
CA PRO A 112 19.09 10.39 -0.88
C PRO A 112 19.51 10.16 0.58
N GLN A 113 18.56 10.25 1.50
CA GLN A 113 18.82 10.10 2.94
C GLN A 113 18.63 8.67 3.45
N TYR A 114 18.11 7.76 2.62
CA TYR A 114 18.01 6.35 2.98
C TYR A 114 19.31 5.60 2.65
N ASP A 115 19.64 4.61 3.47
CA ASP A 115 20.80 3.73 3.23
C ASP A 115 20.49 2.70 2.12
N PHE A 116 19.22 2.28 2.03
CA PHE A 116 18.75 1.33 1.03
C PHE A 116 17.43 1.78 0.41
N PHE A 117 17.34 1.66 -0.92
CA PHE A 117 16.14 1.90 -1.69
C PHE A 117 15.77 0.66 -2.50
N PHE A 118 14.57 0.16 -2.31
CA PHE A 118 14.00 -0.94 -3.09
C PHE A 118 12.76 -0.48 -3.84
N SER A 119 12.63 -0.89 -5.09
CA SER A 119 11.43 -0.68 -5.89
C SER A 119 11.14 -1.87 -6.79
N TYR A 120 9.87 -2.12 -7.06
CA TYR A 120 9.46 -3.11 -8.06
C TYR A 120 9.41 -2.51 -9.49
N HIS A 121 9.56 -1.20 -9.64
CA HIS A 121 9.75 -0.56 -10.93
C HIS A 121 11.25 -0.46 -11.27
N SER A 122 11.66 -1.13 -12.34
CA SER A 122 13.06 -1.07 -12.79
C SER A 122 13.46 0.32 -13.30
N SER A 123 12.49 1.10 -13.80
CA SER A 123 12.67 2.52 -14.18
C SER A 123 13.10 3.37 -12.97
N ASN A 124 12.45 3.18 -11.81
CA ASN A 124 12.83 3.87 -10.59
C ASN A 124 14.30 3.64 -10.23
N ILE A 125 14.73 2.36 -10.32
CA ILE A 125 16.12 2.00 -9.99
C ILE A 125 17.10 2.67 -10.92
N ARG A 126 16.85 2.62 -12.25
CA ARG A 126 17.74 3.27 -13.25
C ARG A 126 17.87 4.78 -13.03
N SER A 127 16.77 5.43 -12.66
CA SER A 127 16.74 6.88 -12.49
C SER A 127 17.42 7.36 -11.20
N ILE A 128 17.46 6.52 -10.16
CA ILE A 128 18.01 6.88 -8.86
C ILE A 128 19.46 6.46 -8.69
N ALA A 129 19.96 5.52 -9.47
CA ALA A 129 21.27 4.87 -9.28
C ALA A 129 22.46 5.85 -9.13
N GLY A 130 22.35 7.07 -9.70
CA GLY A 130 23.37 8.12 -9.53
C GLY A 130 23.06 9.17 -8.46
N SER A 131 21.91 9.11 -7.81
CA SER A 131 21.39 10.18 -6.94
C SER A 131 21.41 9.84 -5.46
N ILE A 132 21.62 8.57 -5.10
CA ILE A 132 21.66 8.09 -3.74
C ILE A 132 23.06 7.61 -3.36
N THR A 133 23.47 7.95 -2.13
CA THR A 133 24.70 7.43 -1.53
C THR A 133 24.56 5.96 -1.11
N GLY A 134 23.33 5.50 -0.94
CA GLY A 134 22.98 4.13 -0.55
C GLY A 134 22.82 3.18 -1.75
N LYS A 135 22.38 1.97 -1.47
CA LYS A 135 22.17 0.93 -2.48
C LYS A 135 20.74 0.96 -3.00
N ALA A 136 20.56 1.14 -4.33
CA ALA A 136 19.28 0.96 -5.00
C ALA A 136 19.21 -0.43 -5.66
N GLN A 137 18.12 -1.16 -5.42
CA GLN A 137 17.93 -2.50 -5.96
C GLN A 137 16.47 -2.76 -6.35
N TYR A 138 16.29 -3.44 -7.48
CA TYR A 138 15.00 -3.97 -7.89
C TYR A 138 14.58 -5.08 -6.92
N MET A 139 13.35 -4.96 -6.39
CA MET A 139 12.74 -5.97 -5.55
C MET A 139 11.28 -6.15 -5.96
N PRO A 140 10.91 -7.28 -6.57
CA PRO A 140 9.53 -7.54 -6.97
C PRO A 140 8.61 -7.63 -5.76
N ILE A 141 7.32 -7.38 -5.99
CA ILE A 141 6.29 -7.60 -4.98
C ILE A 141 6.15 -9.11 -4.79
N GLY A 142 6.34 -9.56 -3.56
CA GLY A 142 6.10 -10.94 -3.18
C GLY A 142 4.62 -11.21 -2.88
N ILE A 143 4.21 -12.44 -3.06
CA ILE A 143 2.90 -12.95 -2.66
C ILE A 143 3.12 -13.95 -1.53
N ASP A 144 2.30 -13.87 -0.47
CA ASP A 144 2.25 -14.91 0.55
C ASP A 144 1.28 -16.01 0.08
N PRO A 145 1.77 -17.19 -0.37
CA PRO A 145 0.89 -18.25 -0.88
C PRO A 145 -0.13 -18.69 0.16
N SER A 146 0.22 -18.71 1.44
CA SER A 146 -0.66 -19.14 2.52
C SER A 146 -1.92 -18.28 2.66
N ALA A 147 -1.86 -17.06 2.16
CA ALA A 147 -3.02 -16.17 2.14
C ALA A 147 -4.05 -16.57 1.06
N TYR A 148 -3.64 -17.39 0.08
CA TYR A 148 -4.46 -17.90 -1.01
C TYR A 148 -4.78 -19.40 -0.90
N ASP A 149 -4.16 -20.11 0.07
CA ASP A 149 -4.34 -21.56 0.29
C ASP A 149 -5.62 -21.92 1.08
N GLY A 150 -6.51 -20.96 1.33
CA GLY A 150 -7.79 -21.23 1.98
C GLY A 150 -8.54 -22.36 1.29
N THR A 151 -9.05 -23.31 2.08
CA THR A 151 -9.95 -24.35 1.60
C THR A 151 -11.18 -23.67 1.01
N VAL A 152 -11.32 -23.75 -0.28
CA VAL A 152 -12.44 -23.14 -1.00
C VAL A 152 -13.58 -24.15 -1.00
N THR A 153 -14.75 -23.75 -0.54
CA THR A 153 -15.90 -24.62 -0.35
C THR A 153 -16.83 -24.56 -1.56
N GLU A 154 -17.73 -25.57 -1.70
CA GLU A 154 -18.80 -25.54 -2.70
C GLU A 154 -19.72 -24.31 -2.53
N SER A 155 -19.84 -23.78 -1.33
CA SER A 155 -20.54 -22.52 -1.02
C SER A 155 -19.89 -21.34 -1.76
N ASP A 156 -18.56 -21.29 -1.83
CA ASP A 156 -17.84 -20.21 -2.50
C ASP A 156 -18.11 -20.19 -4.00
N ARG A 157 -18.25 -21.37 -4.62
CA ARG A 157 -18.62 -21.51 -6.03
C ARG A 157 -19.97 -20.88 -6.35
N LYS A 158 -20.94 -20.99 -5.44
CA LYS A 158 -22.26 -20.36 -5.59
C LYS A 158 -22.21 -18.84 -5.40
N ASN A 159 -21.29 -18.36 -4.59
CA ASN A 159 -21.13 -16.94 -4.29
C ASN A 159 -20.44 -16.17 -5.44
N TYR A 160 -19.66 -16.85 -6.28
CA TYR A 160 -18.91 -16.23 -7.39
C TYR A 160 -19.26 -16.83 -8.76
N PRO A 161 -20.56 -16.80 -9.19
CA PRO A 161 -21.01 -17.45 -10.42
C PRO A 161 -20.72 -16.61 -11.68
N HIS A 162 -19.51 -16.00 -11.75
CA HIS A 162 -19.14 -15.10 -12.84
C HIS A 162 -18.26 -15.81 -13.86
N GLU A 163 -18.52 -15.54 -15.16
CA GLU A 163 -17.62 -15.95 -16.23
C GLU A 163 -16.34 -15.12 -16.21
N VAL A 164 -16.51 -13.84 -15.94
CA VAL A 164 -15.40 -12.88 -15.87
C VAL A 164 -15.46 -12.13 -14.55
N ILE A 165 -14.31 -11.94 -13.92
CA ILE A 165 -14.22 -11.20 -12.66
C ILE A 165 -13.12 -10.12 -12.71
N PHE A 166 -13.40 -9.02 -12.06
CA PHE A 166 -12.40 -7.99 -11.75
C PHE A 166 -12.46 -7.62 -10.26
N VAL A 167 -11.30 -7.57 -9.62
CA VAL A 167 -11.16 -7.08 -8.24
C VAL A 167 -10.15 -5.92 -8.23
N GLY A 168 -10.61 -4.70 -7.94
CA GLY A 168 -9.73 -3.54 -7.91
C GLY A 168 -10.45 -2.19 -7.89
N ALA A 169 -9.66 -1.11 -7.93
CA ALA A 169 -10.16 0.26 -7.88
C ALA A 169 -10.90 0.66 -9.16
N CYS A 170 -11.87 1.57 -9.02
CA CYS A 170 -12.61 2.16 -10.12
C CYS A 170 -11.79 3.33 -10.70
N TYR A 171 -11.42 3.21 -11.98
CA TYR A 171 -10.79 4.27 -12.77
C TYR A 171 -11.53 4.42 -14.10
N PRO A 172 -11.53 5.61 -14.72
CA PRO A 172 -12.26 5.86 -15.96
C PRO A 172 -11.89 4.90 -17.11
N GLU A 173 -10.61 4.55 -17.23
CA GLU A 173 -10.09 3.64 -18.25
C GLU A 173 -10.61 2.22 -18.05
N ARG A 174 -10.70 1.78 -16.80
CA ARG A 174 -11.27 0.48 -16.43
C ARG A 174 -12.77 0.44 -16.69
N GLU A 175 -13.47 1.51 -16.36
CA GLU A 175 -14.91 1.64 -16.63
C GLU A 175 -15.18 1.57 -18.14
N LYS A 176 -14.39 2.27 -18.96
CA LYS A 176 -14.46 2.24 -20.41
C LYS A 176 -14.22 0.82 -20.96
N LEU A 177 -13.18 0.14 -20.48
CA LEU A 177 -12.88 -1.24 -20.89
C LEU A 177 -14.00 -2.19 -20.51
N PHE A 178 -14.47 -2.15 -19.27
CA PHE A 178 -15.44 -3.12 -18.76
C PHE A 178 -16.85 -2.90 -19.30
N ASN A 179 -17.20 -1.70 -19.78
CA ASN A 179 -18.42 -1.49 -20.54
C ASN A 179 -18.47 -2.32 -21.85
N GLN A 180 -17.33 -2.75 -22.38
CA GLN A 180 -17.26 -3.64 -23.56
C GLN A 180 -17.42 -5.13 -23.18
N LEU A 181 -17.46 -5.45 -21.90
CA LEU A 181 -17.53 -6.82 -21.38
C LEU A 181 -18.85 -7.12 -20.66
N VAL A 182 -19.84 -6.25 -20.77
CA VAL A 182 -21.11 -6.37 -20.04
C VAL A 182 -21.93 -7.60 -20.45
N ASP A 183 -21.72 -8.11 -21.65
CA ASP A 183 -22.41 -9.30 -22.20
C ASP A 183 -21.87 -10.62 -21.60
N PHE A 184 -20.67 -10.59 -21.04
CA PHE A 184 -20.12 -11.69 -20.27
C PHE A 184 -20.58 -11.57 -18.82
N LYS A 185 -20.96 -12.63 -18.15
CA LYS A 185 -21.38 -12.59 -16.73
C LYS A 185 -20.30 -11.96 -15.82
N LEU A 186 -20.05 -10.66 -16.03
CA LEU A 186 -19.00 -9.89 -15.36
C LEU A 186 -19.38 -9.55 -13.92
N GLY A 187 -18.51 -9.91 -12.97
CA GLY A 187 -18.57 -9.50 -11.58
C GLY A 187 -17.47 -8.48 -11.26
N ILE A 188 -17.85 -7.31 -10.75
CA ILE A 188 -16.90 -6.26 -10.35
C ILE A 188 -16.87 -6.13 -8.84
N TYR A 189 -15.69 -6.24 -8.25
CA TYR A 189 -15.46 -6.13 -6.83
C TYR A 189 -14.40 -5.05 -6.53
N GLY A 190 -14.54 -4.38 -5.38
CA GLY A 190 -13.57 -3.37 -4.98
C GLY A 190 -14.20 -2.23 -4.18
N PRO A 191 -13.55 -1.04 -4.13
CA PRO A 191 -14.05 0.12 -3.41
C PRO A 191 -15.43 0.60 -3.88
N SER A 192 -16.16 1.27 -2.99
CA SER A 192 -17.53 1.78 -3.22
C SER A 192 -17.69 2.76 -4.38
N ALA A 193 -16.59 3.26 -4.95
CA ALA A 193 -16.60 4.10 -6.14
C ALA A 193 -17.31 3.42 -7.34
N TRP A 194 -17.22 2.10 -7.47
CA TRP A 194 -17.92 1.32 -8.49
C TRP A 194 -19.44 1.45 -8.40
N GLY A 195 -19.98 1.63 -7.20
CA GLY A 195 -21.43 1.85 -6.98
C GLY A 195 -21.95 3.15 -7.58
N ARG A 196 -21.08 4.06 -7.99
CA ARG A 196 -21.43 5.35 -8.66
C ARG A 196 -21.05 5.37 -10.14
N SER A 197 -20.46 4.30 -10.66
CA SER A 197 -20.07 4.19 -12.06
C SER A 197 -21.24 3.78 -12.97
N SER A 198 -21.03 3.79 -14.29
CA SER A 198 -21.98 3.24 -15.27
C SER A 198 -22.21 1.74 -15.05
N LEU A 199 -21.23 1.05 -14.45
CA LEU A 199 -21.23 -0.39 -14.19
C LEU A 199 -21.79 -0.76 -12.80
N ARG A 200 -22.48 0.15 -12.11
CA ARG A 200 -23.01 -0.08 -10.74
C ARG A 200 -23.86 -1.35 -10.60
N LYS A 201 -24.53 -1.78 -11.67
CA LYS A 201 -25.36 -3.02 -11.67
C LYS A 201 -24.52 -4.29 -11.59
N LEU A 202 -23.26 -4.24 -12.00
CA LEU A 202 -22.30 -5.35 -11.98
C LEU A 202 -21.43 -5.34 -10.72
N TYR A 203 -21.48 -4.25 -9.94
CA TYR A 203 -20.74 -4.10 -8.69
C TYR A 203 -21.34 -4.99 -7.60
N ARG A 204 -20.48 -5.77 -6.94
CA ARG A 204 -20.84 -6.77 -5.92
C ARG A 204 -20.30 -6.44 -4.52
N GLY A 205 -19.59 -5.32 -4.36
CA GLY A 205 -19.03 -4.91 -3.08
C GLY A 205 -17.52 -5.14 -2.97
N PRO A 206 -16.93 -4.76 -1.84
CA PRO A 206 -15.53 -5.06 -1.54
C PRO A 206 -15.39 -6.53 -1.14
N LEU A 207 -14.20 -7.09 -1.38
CA LEU A 207 -13.81 -8.42 -0.90
C LEU A 207 -12.67 -8.29 0.11
N THR A 208 -12.67 -9.15 1.10
CA THR A 208 -11.49 -9.45 1.90
C THR A 208 -10.44 -10.17 1.05
N PHE A 209 -9.26 -10.36 1.60
CA PHE A 209 -8.19 -11.05 0.90
C PHE A 209 -8.55 -12.52 0.60
N GLN A 210 -9.14 -13.21 1.58
CA GLN A 210 -9.61 -14.60 1.45
C GLN A 210 -10.76 -14.71 0.45
N GLU A 211 -11.72 -13.81 0.51
CA GLU A 211 -12.82 -13.76 -0.46
C GLU A 211 -12.33 -13.50 -1.88
N SER A 212 -11.31 -12.64 -2.04
CA SER A 212 -10.68 -12.42 -3.34
C SER A 212 -10.04 -13.69 -3.90
N ALA A 213 -9.37 -14.47 -3.05
CA ALA A 213 -8.79 -15.75 -3.45
C ALA A 213 -9.86 -16.75 -3.92
N ALA A 214 -10.98 -16.83 -3.20
CA ALA A 214 -12.12 -17.66 -3.59
C ALA A 214 -12.72 -17.18 -4.91
N ALA A 215 -12.96 -15.87 -5.05
CA ALA A 215 -13.50 -15.28 -6.24
C ALA A 215 -12.64 -15.56 -7.48
N TYR A 216 -11.32 -15.42 -7.39
CA TYR A 216 -10.39 -15.74 -8.47
C TYR A 216 -10.39 -17.22 -8.85
N ARG A 217 -10.55 -18.12 -7.88
CA ARG A 217 -10.53 -19.55 -8.11
C ARG A 217 -11.77 -20.08 -8.81
N TYR A 218 -12.93 -19.45 -8.56
CA TYR A 218 -14.20 -19.95 -9.09
C TYR A 218 -14.74 -19.20 -10.29
N SER A 219 -14.17 -18.08 -10.65
CA SER A 219 -14.50 -17.41 -11.92
C SER A 219 -13.87 -18.13 -13.11
N GLY A 220 -14.50 -18.04 -14.27
CA GLY A 220 -13.97 -18.58 -15.52
C GLY A 220 -12.71 -17.87 -15.96
N SER A 221 -12.67 -16.54 -15.82
CA SER A 221 -11.55 -15.69 -16.18
C SER A 221 -11.39 -14.51 -15.21
N CYS A 222 -10.16 -14.14 -14.94
CA CYS A 222 -9.83 -12.96 -14.13
C CYS A 222 -9.18 -11.89 -15.01
N ILE A 223 -9.72 -10.69 -15.00
CA ILE A 223 -9.13 -9.57 -15.72
C ILE A 223 -8.24 -8.78 -14.77
N ASN A 224 -7.02 -8.51 -15.21
CA ASN A 224 -6.18 -7.50 -14.63
C ASN A 224 -5.88 -6.41 -15.67
N ASN A 225 -6.18 -5.18 -15.34
CA ASN A 225 -5.88 -4.02 -16.17
C ASN A 225 -4.98 -3.09 -15.37
N HIS A 226 -3.73 -2.99 -15.80
CA HIS A 226 -2.81 -1.97 -15.31
C HIS A 226 -3.18 -0.64 -15.97
N LEU A 227 -3.13 0.43 -15.18
CA LEU A 227 -3.20 1.77 -15.73
C LEU A 227 -1.99 1.93 -16.65
N MET A 228 -2.22 2.32 -17.89
CA MET A 228 -1.14 2.79 -18.76
C MET A 228 -0.77 4.17 -18.26
N GLU A 229 0.45 4.32 -17.79
CA GLU A 229 1.08 5.61 -17.46
C GLU A 229 1.56 6.31 -18.72
#